data_f9ca73993408a983b403b93aa27a4b2f
#
_entry.id   f9ca73993408a983b403b93aa27a4b2f
#
_cell.length_a   1.000
_cell.length_b   1.000
_cell.length_c   1.000
_cell.angle_alpha   90.00
_cell.angle_beta   90.00
_cell.angle_gamma   90.00
#
_symmetry.space_group_name_H-M   'P 1'
#
loop_
_entity.id
_entity.type
_entity.pdbx_description
1 polymer ?
#
loop_
_entity_poly.entity_id
_entity_poly.type
_entity_poly.pdbx_seq_one_letter_code
_entity_poly.pdbx_strand_id
1 'polypeptide(L)'
;DEKFGSTSAEVLDVCNQLIECVSHAIEPLRANGNAVKFGLSSPAYLFQSVGSPATLDGRKSGEPYAVHISPISSSIDINEILRFAGRLNYPYNCLNGNVVDFIIPLSYQKQPEKLVSIIRDAFSHGLFQLQLNMLDRQVLVDAKSHPEKYPDLVVRVWGFSAYFNDLPEEYKDNLIARAGIYETA
;
A
#
# COMPACT_ATOMS: atom_id res chain seq x y z
N ASP A 1 3.47 20.99 -3.76
CA ASP A 1 3.65 20.46 -2.41
C ASP A 1 4.14 19.02 -2.50
N GLU A 2 5.26 18.73 -1.84
CA GLU A 2 5.86 17.40 -1.75
C GLU A 2 4.97 16.48 -0.90
N LYS A 3 4.82 15.21 -1.32
CA LYS A 3 3.93 14.26 -0.65
C LYS A 3 4.67 12.98 -0.27
N PHE A 4 4.08 12.23 0.65
CA PHE A 4 4.54 10.91 1.05
C PHE A 4 4.78 10.02 -0.17
N GLY A 5 5.93 9.36 -0.22
CA GLY A 5 6.36 8.53 -1.34
C GLY A 5 7.17 9.28 -2.42
N SER A 6 7.32 10.62 -2.31
CA SER A 6 8.19 11.38 -3.20
C SER A 6 9.67 11.11 -2.89
N THR A 7 10.55 11.41 -3.85
CA THR A 7 12.03 11.32 -3.65
C THR A 7 12.60 12.44 -2.79
N SER A 8 11.77 13.36 -2.31
CA SER A 8 12.16 14.48 -1.48
C SER A 8 12.83 14.03 -0.19
N ALA A 9 14.05 14.55 0.06
CA ALA A 9 14.76 14.30 1.30
C ALA A 9 14.03 14.90 2.51
N GLU A 10 13.35 16.03 2.32
CA GLU A 10 12.58 16.71 3.36
C GLU A 10 11.37 15.85 3.82
N VAL A 11 10.61 15.29 2.88
CA VAL A 11 9.49 14.41 3.23
C VAL A 11 9.97 13.16 3.96
N LEU A 12 11.07 12.55 3.49
CA LEU A 12 11.67 11.39 4.13
C LEU A 12 12.13 11.70 5.57
N ASP A 13 12.75 12.86 5.78
CA ASP A 13 13.21 13.30 7.09
C ASP A 13 12.05 13.51 8.06
N VAL A 14 10.99 14.19 7.64
CA VAL A 14 9.76 14.37 8.44
C VAL A 14 9.13 13.03 8.80
N CYS A 15 9.05 12.08 7.85
CA CYS A 15 8.52 10.75 8.11
C CYS A 15 9.38 10.00 9.14
N ASN A 16 10.69 10.05 9.01
CA ASN A 16 11.61 9.40 9.94
C ASN A 16 11.54 10.01 11.35
N GLN A 17 11.47 11.34 11.46
CA GLN A 17 11.26 12.02 12.74
C GLN A 17 9.95 11.58 13.41
N LEU A 18 8.87 11.44 12.63
CA LEU A 18 7.58 10.98 13.15
C LEU A 18 7.66 9.54 13.67
N ILE A 19 8.32 8.64 12.93
CA ILE A 19 8.53 7.25 13.34
C ILE A 19 9.36 7.20 14.63
N GLU A 20 10.40 7.98 14.74
CA GLU A 20 11.23 8.09 15.95
C GLU A 20 10.46 8.63 17.14
N CYS A 21 9.65 9.68 16.96
CA CYS A 21 8.78 10.20 18.01
C CYS A 21 7.83 9.13 18.57
N VAL A 22 7.18 8.36 17.69
CA VAL A 22 6.31 7.26 18.12
C VAL A 22 7.12 6.17 18.83
N SER A 23 8.27 5.80 18.29
CA SER A 23 9.18 4.83 18.89
C SER A 23 9.56 5.21 20.33
N HIS A 24 10.02 6.43 20.55
CA HIS A 24 10.41 6.93 21.86
C HIS A 24 9.21 7.03 22.81
N ALA A 25 8.05 7.47 22.33
CA ALA A 25 6.86 7.59 23.15
C ALA A 25 6.36 6.24 23.72
N ILE A 26 6.52 5.15 22.95
CA ILE A 26 6.09 3.81 23.36
C ILE A 26 7.17 2.99 24.06
N GLU A 27 8.42 3.38 23.95
CA GLU A 27 9.56 2.63 24.53
C GLU A 27 9.40 2.28 26.01
N PRO A 28 8.92 3.19 26.91
CA PRO A 28 8.71 2.88 28.33
C PRO A 28 7.47 2.05 28.59
N LEU A 29 6.57 1.91 27.61
CA LEU A 29 5.28 1.25 27.83
C LEU A 29 5.43 -0.26 27.99
N ARG A 30 4.62 -0.84 28.86
CA ARG A 30 4.54 -2.27 29.08
C ARG A 30 3.09 -2.72 29.07
N ALA A 31 2.85 -3.87 28.46
CA ALA A 31 1.55 -4.56 28.49
C ALA A 31 1.77 -5.97 29.03
N ASN A 32 1.16 -6.32 30.14
CA ASN A 32 1.37 -7.60 30.84
C ASN A 32 2.87 -7.92 31.10
N GLY A 33 3.66 -6.89 31.45
CA GLY A 33 5.09 -7.00 31.69
C GLY A 33 5.99 -7.03 30.43
N ASN A 34 5.42 -7.11 29.24
CA ASN A 34 6.15 -7.12 27.98
C ASN A 34 6.27 -5.73 27.36
N ALA A 35 7.37 -5.47 26.65
CA ALA A 35 7.57 -4.25 25.91
C ALA A 35 6.51 -4.08 24.81
N VAL A 36 5.93 -2.88 24.71
CA VAL A 36 5.00 -2.55 23.63
C VAL A 36 5.78 -2.37 22.33
N LYS A 37 5.20 -2.86 21.24
CA LYS A 37 5.69 -2.72 19.88
C LYS A 37 4.63 -2.05 19.02
N PHE A 38 5.03 -1.44 17.91
CA PHE A 38 4.10 -0.86 16.96
C PHE A 38 4.38 -1.34 15.53
N GLY A 39 3.47 -1.05 14.61
CA GLY A 39 3.63 -1.30 13.19
C GLY A 39 3.17 -0.11 12.38
N LEU A 40 3.78 0.09 11.22
CA LEU A 40 3.42 1.16 10.27
C LEU A 40 2.48 0.68 9.18
N SER A 41 2.22 -0.60 9.10
CA SER A 41 1.38 -1.20 8.07
C SER A 41 0.05 -1.65 8.63
N SER A 42 -1.04 -1.34 7.94
CA SER A 42 -2.37 -1.80 8.28
C SER A 42 -3.19 -2.11 7.03
N PRO A 43 -3.89 -3.25 6.99
CA PRO A 43 -4.85 -3.55 5.93
C PRO A 43 -6.25 -2.96 6.19
N ALA A 44 -6.49 -2.36 7.35
CA ALA A 44 -7.83 -1.96 7.80
C ALA A 44 -8.28 -0.58 7.28
N TYR A 45 -7.68 -0.09 6.23
CA TYR A 45 -7.85 1.27 5.70
C TYR A 45 -9.29 1.60 5.25
N LEU A 46 -10.06 0.63 4.76
CA LEU A 46 -11.45 0.84 4.38
C LEU A 46 -12.35 0.99 5.60
N PHE A 47 -12.21 0.10 6.59
CA PHE A 47 -13.03 0.15 7.81
C PHE A 47 -12.71 1.37 8.68
N GLN A 48 -11.45 1.72 8.80
CA GLN A 48 -11.01 2.83 9.65
C GLN A 48 -11.35 4.19 9.05
N SER A 49 -11.57 4.29 7.75
CA SER A 49 -11.92 5.54 7.09
C SER A 49 -13.39 5.91 7.24
N VAL A 50 -14.27 4.94 7.55
CA VAL A 50 -15.70 5.19 7.74
C VAL A 50 -15.89 6.20 8.86
N GLY A 51 -16.54 7.33 8.55
CA GLY A 51 -16.77 8.42 9.51
C GLY A 51 -15.56 9.28 9.84
N SER A 52 -14.38 9.02 9.25
CA SER A 52 -13.21 9.87 9.45
C SER A 52 -13.35 11.21 8.72
N PRO A 53 -12.87 12.32 9.30
CA PRO A 53 -12.90 13.63 8.65
C PRO A 53 -11.93 13.67 7.45
N ALA A 54 -12.08 14.71 6.62
CA ALA A 54 -11.09 15.04 5.59
C ALA A 54 -9.73 15.37 6.20
N THR A 55 -8.66 15.12 5.47
CA THR A 55 -7.28 15.39 5.91
C THR A 55 -6.61 16.46 5.05
N LEU A 56 -5.57 17.10 5.59
CA LEU A 56 -4.91 18.25 4.94
C LEU A 56 -4.15 17.89 3.65
N ASP A 57 -3.86 16.61 3.43
CA ASP A 57 -3.23 16.07 2.22
C ASP A 57 -4.19 15.98 1.03
N GLY A 58 -5.49 16.30 1.23
CA GLY A 58 -6.53 16.33 0.21
C GLY A 58 -7.47 15.13 0.22
N ARG A 59 -7.30 14.14 1.14
CA ARG A 59 -8.24 13.04 1.32
C ARG A 59 -9.58 13.59 1.83
N LYS A 60 -10.69 13.22 1.20
CA LYS A 60 -12.04 13.63 1.60
C LYS A 60 -12.56 12.80 2.77
N SER A 61 -13.60 13.32 3.44
CA SER A 61 -14.26 12.57 4.51
C SER A 61 -14.78 11.22 4.00
N GLY A 62 -14.46 10.15 4.73
CA GLY A 62 -14.88 8.79 4.39
C GLY A 62 -14.07 8.10 3.29
N GLU A 63 -13.20 8.81 2.56
CA GLU A 63 -12.31 8.17 1.59
C GLU A 63 -11.31 7.23 2.30
N PRO A 64 -10.93 6.10 1.66
CA PRO A 64 -9.95 5.18 2.22
C PRO A 64 -8.62 5.83 2.59
N TYR A 65 -8.00 5.35 3.65
CA TYR A 65 -6.57 5.60 3.91
C TYR A 65 -5.68 4.81 2.95
N ALA A 66 -4.38 5.05 2.99
CA ALA A 66 -3.43 4.25 2.23
C ALA A 66 -3.43 2.78 2.67
N VAL A 67 -3.19 1.88 1.72
CA VAL A 67 -2.98 0.45 2.01
C VAL A 67 -1.55 0.25 2.46
N HIS A 68 -1.37 -0.14 3.71
CA HIS A 68 -0.03 -0.23 4.31
C HIS A 68 0.72 1.10 4.15
N ILE A 69 1.94 1.09 3.65
CA ILE A 69 2.69 2.31 3.32
C ILE A 69 2.67 2.65 1.83
N SER A 70 1.72 2.09 1.08
CA SER A 70 1.53 2.42 -0.33
C SER A 70 0.88 3.80 -0.47
N PRO A 71 1.34 4.67 -1.36
CA PRO A 71 0.72 5.96 -1.59
C PRO A 71 -0.67 5.80 -2.24
N ILE A 72 -1.51 6.79 -2.04
CA ILE A 72 -2.86 6.86 -2.63
C ILE A 72 -2.91 7.67 -3.94
N SER A 73 -1.76 8.16 -4.41
CA SER A 73 -1.64 9.02 -5.58
C SER A 73 -0.85 8.34 -6.69
N SER A 74 -1.29 8.55 -7.93
CA SER A 74 -0.63 8.06 -9.17
C SER A 74 0.51 8.95 -9.67
N SER A 75 0.82 10.04 -8.98
CA SER A 75 1.79 11.04 -9.46
C SER A 75 3.25 10.64 -9.25
N ILE A 76 3.51 9.50 -8.63
CA ILE A 76 4.87 9.07 -8.26
C ILE A 76 5.17 7.72 -8.91
N ASP A 77 6.36 7.58 -9.48
CA ASP A 77 6.84 6.33 -10.09
C ASP A 77 6.96 5.20 -9.06
N ILE A 78 6.64 3.97 -9.48
CA ILE A 78 6.71 2.78 -8.61
C ILE A 78 8.08 2.63 -7.95
N ASN A 79 9.18 2.82 -8.70
CA ASN A 79 10.53 2.66 -8.16
C ASN A 79 10.84 3.74 -7.12
N GLU A 80 10.35 4.97 -7.31
CA GLU A 80 10.52 6.04 -6.33
C GLU A 80 9.84 5.70 -5.01
N ILE A 81 8.59 5.20 -5.08
CA ILE A 81 7.84 4.77 -3.88
C ILE A 81 8.57 3.63 -3.16
N LEU A 82 9.05 2.64 -3.90
CA LEU A 82 9.75 1.48 -3.32
C LEU A 82 11.05 1.89 -2.64
N ARG A 83 11.81 2.79 -3.26
CA ARG A 83 13.04 3.35 -2.67
C ARG A 83 12.76 4.22 -1.45
N PHE A 84 11.69 5.04 -1.51
CA PHE A 84 11.25 5.83 -0.37
C PHE A 84 10.90 4.93 0.81
N ALA A 85 10.06 3.91 0.59
CA ALA A 85 9.67 2.95 1.61
C ALA A 85 10.88 2.22 2.23
N GLY A 86 11.86 1.82 1.41
CA GLY A 86 13.08 1.18 1.89
C GLY A 86 14.01 2.09 2.70
N ARG A 87 13.90 3.41 2.54
CA ARG A 87 14.71 4.42 3.26
C ARG A 87 14.06 4.92 4.55
N LEU A 88 12.82 4.52 4.84
CA LEU A 88 12.23 4.84 6.13
C LEU A 88 13.01 4.13 7.26
N ASN A 89 13.16 4.82 8.38
CA ASN A 89 13.85 4.27 9.54
C ASN A 89 12.88 3.39 10.35
N TYR A 90 13.21 2.12 10.48
CA TYR A 90 12.41 1.15 11.25
C TYR A 90 13.13 0.81 12.56
N PRO A 91 12.84 1.50 13.68
CA PRO A 91 13.48 1.23 14.96
C PRO A 91 13.12 -0.17 15.48
N TYR A 92 13.92 -0.69 16.43
CA TYR A 92 13.82 -2.06 16.96
C TYR A 92 12.44 -2.41 17.54
N ASN A 93 11.64 -1.43 17.94
CA ASN A 93 10.28 -1.60 18.45
C ASN A 93 9.19 -1.43 17.38
N CYS A 94 9.57 -1.19 16.12
CA CYS A 94 8.68 -1.22 14.97
C CYS A 94 8.77 -2.59 14.28
N LEU A 95 7.72 -3.39 14.37
CA LEU A 95 7.74 -4.79 13.92
C LEU A 95 7.14 -5.01 12.53
N ASN A 96 6.29 -4.10 12.05
CA ASN A 96 5.58 -4.26 10.80
C ASN A 96 5.78 -2.99 9.97
N GLY A 97 6.99 -2.84 9.46
CA GLY A 97 7.46 -1.59 8.91
C GLY A 97 6.99 -1.31 7.50
N ASN A 98 7.60 -1.94 6.51
CA ASN A 98 7.50 -1.47 5.12
C ASN A 98 6.83 -2.48 4.18
N VAL A 99 5.57 -2.73 4.40
CA VAL A 99 4.75 -3.46 3.42
C VAL A 99 4.25 -2.49 2.36
N VAL A 100 4.59 -2.74 1.11
CA VAL A 100 4.10 -1.98 -0.04
C VAL A 100 3.27 -2.89 -0.93
N ASP A 101 2.09 -2.44 -1.32
CA ASP A 101 1.14 -3.19 -2.15
C ASP A 101 0.80 -2.39 -3.41
N PHE A 102 1.09 -2.98 -4.57
CA PHE A 102 0.75 -2.41 -5.86
C PHE A 102 -0.17 -3.31 -6.67
N ILE A 103 -1.05 -2.67 -7.43
CA ILE A 103 -1.74 -3.29 -8.56
C ILE A 103 -1.05 -2.77 -9.82
N ILE A 104 -0.44 -3.67 -10.59
CA ILE A 104 0.29 -3.34 -11.81
C ILE A 104 -0.41 -3.94 -13.04
N PRO A 105 -0.29 -3.32 -14.22
CA PRO A 105 -0.91 -3.80 -15.44
C PRO A 105 -0.44 -5.20 -15.85
N LEU A 106 -1.32 -5.98 -16.49
CA LEU A 106 -1.00 -7.30 -17.03
C LEU A 106 0.13 -7.28 -18.07
N SER A 107 0.42 -6.12 -18.69
CA SER A 107 1.54 -5.95 -19.62
C SER A 107 2.90 -6.34 -19.03
N TYR A 108 3.04 -6.24 -17.71
CA TYR A 108 4.27 -6.66 -17.01
C TYR A 108 4.54 -8.17 -17.10
N GLN A 109 3.52 -9.01 -17.36
CA GLN A 109 3.72 -10.44 -17.62
C GLN A 109 4.60 -10.70 -18.86
N LYS A 110 4.57 -9.77 -19.83
CA LYS A 110 5.36 -9.83 -21.05
C LYS A 110 6.75 -9.18 -20.91
N GLN A 111 7.05 -8.65 -19.72
CA GLN A 111 8.30 -7.92 -19.42
C GLN A 111 8.93 -8.45 -18.12
N PRO A 112 9.26 -9.75 -18.04
CA PRO A 112 9.74 -10.36 -16.80
C PRO A 112 11.06 -9.73 -16.31
N GLU A 113 11.93 -9.29 -17.22
CA GLU A 113 13.18 -8.62 -16.84
C GLU A 113 12.91 -7.27 -16.13
N LYS A 114 11.93 -6.51 -16.62
CA LYS A 114 11.52 -5.25 -15.98
C LYS A 114 10.99 -5.51 -14.56
N LEU A 115 10.14 -6.53 -14.40
CA LEU A 115 9.62 -6.92 -13.10
C LEU A 115 10.71 -7.36 -12.12
N VAL A 116 11.64 -8.21 -12.58
CA VAL A 116 12.80 -8.64 -11.80
C VAL A 116 13.68 -7.45 -11.39
N SER A 117 13.89 -6.49 -12.31
CA SER A 117 14.66 -5.28 -12.02
C SER A 117 14.01 -4.44 -10.91
N ILE A 118 12.70 -4.21 -11.00
CA ILE A 118 11.92 -3.48 -9.97
C ILE A 118 12.06 -4.17 -8.61
N ILE A 119 11.85 -5.48 -8.55
CA ILE A 119 11.94 -6.26 -7.32
C ILE A 119 13.35 -6.17 -6.71
N ARG A 120 14.39 -6.39 -7.52
CA ARG A 120 15.78 -6.32 -7.05
C ARG A 120 16.16 -4.92 -6.54
N ASP A 121 15.77 -3.88 -7.27
CA ASP A 121 16.00 -2.49 -6.88
C ASP A 121 15.34 -2.19 -5.53
N ALA A 122 14.07 -2.56 -5.36
CA ALA A 122 13.33 -2.37 -4.13
C ALA A 122 14.03 -2.97 -2.90
N PHE A 123 14.39 -4.25 -2.98
CA PHE A 123 15.06 -4.94 -1.88
C PHE A 123 16.49 -4.44 -1.63
N SER A 124 17.21 -4.04 -2.68
CA SER A 124 18.56 -3.45 -2.52
C SER A 124 18.53 -2.10 -1.79
N HIS A 125 17.40 -1.40 -1.81
CA HIS A 125 17.18 -0.13 -1.10
C HIS A 125 16.52 -0.31 0.27
N GLY A 126 16.43 -1.53 0.79
CA GLY A 126 15.95 -1.79 2.14
C GLY A 126 14.46 -2.09 2.25
N LEU A 127 13.74 -2.26 1.15
CA LEU A 127 12.36 -2.72 1.22
C LEU A 127 12.31 -4.10 1.87
N PHE A 128 11.32 -4.32 2.72
CA PHE A 128 11.20 -5.55 3.50
C PHE A 128 10.15 -6.50 2.92
N GLN A 129 9.03 -5.96 2.45
CA GLN A 129 7.94 -6.75 1.89
C GLN A 129 7.25 -6.02 0.74
N LEU A 130 7.09 -6.72 -0.37
CA LEU A 130 6.40 -6.25 -1.56
C LEU A 130 5.28 -7.21 -1.94
N GLN A 131 4.07 -6.69 -2.12
CA GLN A 131 2.96 -7.41 -2.72
C GLN A 131 2.66 -6.80 -4.08
N LEU A 132 2.62 -7.64 -5.11
CA LEU A 132 2.26 -7.24 -6.47
C LEU A 132 1.02 -8.02 -6.92
N ASN A 133 -0.02 -7.29 -7.30
CA ASN A 133 -1.17 -7.83 -8.01
C ASN A 133 -1.05 -7.43 -9.48
N MET A 134 -1.08 -8.40 -10.39
CA MET A 134 -1.19 -8.12 -11.84
C MET A 134 -2.64 -8.26 -12.25
N LEU A 135 -3.34 -7.15 -12.38
CA LEU A 135 -4.76 -7.11 -12.68
C LEU A 135 -5.02 -6.11 -13.82
N ASP A 136 -6.02 -6.42 -14.61
CA ASP A 136 -6.55 -5.52 -15.63
C ASP A 136 -7.80 -4.83 -15.09
N ARG A 137 -7.81 -3.52 -15.10
CA ARG A 137 -8.93 -2.71 -14.61
C ARG A 137 -10.22 -3.00 -15.38
N GLN A 138 -10.14 -3.18 -16.70
CA GLN A 138 -11.30 -3.45 -17.53
C GLN A 138 -11.92 -4.81 -17.18
N VAL A 139 -11.08 -5.81 -16.91
CA VAL A 139 -11.52 -7.12 -16.42
C VAL A 139 -12.23 -6.99 -15.09
N LEU A 140 -11.71 -6.20 -14.15
CA LEU A 140 -12.38 -5.99 -12.85
C LEU A 140 -13.72 -5.26 -12.99
N VAL A 141 -13.80 -4.26 -13.88
CA VAL A 141 -15.06 -3.54 -14.17
C VAL A 141 -16.11 -4.48 -14.81
N ASP A 142 -15.68 -5.30 -15.79
CA ASP A 142 -16.59 -6.26 -16.43
C ASP A 142 -17.01 -7.36 -15.44
N ALA A 143 -16.10 -7.87 -14.62
CA ALA A 143 -16.39 -8.85 -13.59
C ALA A 143 -17.37 -8.33 -12.52
N LYS A 144 -17.29 -7.05 -12.17
CA LYS A 144 -18.26 -6.42 -11.27
C LYS A 144 -19.67 -6.36 -11.89
N SER A 145 -19.75 -6.11 -13.20
CA SER A 145 -21.02 -5.99 -13.94
C SER A 145 -21.61 -7.33 -14.37
N HIS A 146 -20.76 -8.33 -14.63
CA HIS A 146 -21.11 -9.65 -15.15
C HIS A 146 -20.38 -10.76 -14.38
N PRO A 147 -20.65 -10.93 -13.09
CA PRO A 147 -19.93 -11.86 -12.22
C PRO A 147 -19.97 -13.31 -12.73
N GLU A 148 -21.02 -13.68 -13.44
CA GLU A 148 -21.20 -15.01 -14.03
C GLU A 148 -20.15 -15.37 -15.10
N LYS A 149 -19.49 -14.37 -15.70
CA LYS A 149 -18.41 -14.59 -16.67
C LYS A 149 -17.04 -14.84 -16.01
N TYR A 150 -16.93 -14.50 -14.73
CA TYR A 150 -15.67 -14.51 -13.99
C TYR A 150 -15.79 -15.29 -12.66
N PRO A 151 -16.29 -16.52 -12.66
CA PRO A 151 -16.53 -17.26 -11.42
C PRO A 151 -15.24 -17.55 -10.65
N ASP A 152 -14.13 -17.69 -11.36
CA ASP A 152 -12.83 -18.09 -10.81
C ASP A 152 -11.81 -16.92 -10.72
N LEU A 153 -12.27 -15.67 -10.86
CA LEU A 153 -11.37 -14.50 -10.74
C LEU A 153 -10.90 -14.34 -9.31
N VAL A 154 -9.65 -14.71 -9.05
CA VAL A 154 -9.02 -14.57 -7.75
C VAL A 154 -8.20 -13.29 -7.70
N VAL A 155 -8.36 -12.55 -6.62
CA VAL A 155 -7.58 -11.34 -6.31
C VAL A 155 -6.85 -11.48 -4.98
N ARG A 156 -5.71 -10.82 -4.86
CA ARG A 156 -4.98 -10.74 -3.59
C ARG A 156 -5.45 -9.49 -2.84
N VAL A 157 -5.97 -9.70 -1.64
CA VAL A 157 -6.48 -8.64 -0.76
C VAL A 157 -5.69 -8.68 0.54
N TRP A 158 -4.76 -7.77 0.74
CA TRP A 158 -4.03 -7.50 1.99
C TRP A 158 -3.73 -8.72 2.86
N GLY A 159 -2.97 -9.65 2.34
CA GLY A 159 -2.52 -10.80 3.11
C GLY A 159 -3.36 -12.06 2.92
N PHE A 160 -4.50 -11.99 2.21
CA PHE A 160 -5.27 -13.17 1.80
C PHE A 160 -5.69 -13.09 0.33
N SER A 161 -6.08 -14.21 -0.25
CA SER A 161 -6.66 -14.28 -1.58
C SER A 161 -8.15 -14.59 -1.45
N ALA A 162 -8.96 -13.98 -2.32
CA ALA A 162 -10.39 -14.22 -2.37
C ALA A 162 -10.89 -14.25 -3.82
N TYR A 163 -12.02 -14.86 -4.06
CA TYR A 163 -12.74 -14.66 -5.31
C TYR A 163 -13.26 -13.24 -5.36
N PHE A 164 -13.05 -12.55 -6.48
CA PHE A 164 -13.47 -11.16 -6.65
C PHE A 164 -14.97 -11.00 -6.44
N ASN A 165 -15.76 -11.97 -6.90
CA ASN A 165 -17.22 -11.95 -6.79
C ASN A 165 -17.73 -12.02 -5.34
N ASP A 166 -16.96 -12.63 -4.45
CA ASP A 166 -17.33 -12.81 -3.03
C ASP A 166 -16.98 -11.60 -2.17
N LEU A 167 -16.24 -10.62 -2.73
CA LEU A 167 -15.86 -9.43 -1.99
C LEU A 167 -17.05 -8.47 -1.81
N PRO A 168 -17.11 -7.73 -0.68
CA PRO A 168 -18.00 -6.58 -0.53
C PRO A 168 -17.79 -5.54 -1.63
N GLU A 169 -18.85 -4.79 -1.97
CA GLU A 169 -18.81 -3.83 -3.08
C GLU A 169 -17.74 -2.75 -2.92
N GLU A 170 -17.56 -2.23 -1.71
CA GLU A 170 -16.51 -1.24 -1.41
C GLU A 170 -15.09 -1.76 -1.64
N TYR A 171 -14.86 -3.07 -1.47
CA TYR A 171 -13.57 -3.69 -1.79
C TYR A 171 -13.36 -3.84 -3.29
N LYS A 172 -14.42 -4.22 -4.04
CA LYS A 172 -14.38 -4.28 -5.51
C LYS A 172 -14.08 -2.91 -6.09
N ASP A 173 -14.77 -1.86 -5.61
CA ASP A 173 -14.57 -0.49 -6.06
C ASP A 173 -13.16 0.02 -5.77
N ASN A 174 -12.63 -0.29 -4.60
CA ASN A 174 -11.26 0.07 -4.24
C ASN A 174 -10.23 -0.64 -5.13
N LEU A 175 -10.39 -1.93 -5.41
CA LEU A 175 -9.49 -2.67 -6.31
C LEU A 175 -9.53 -2.10 -7.72
N ILE A 176 -10.72 -1.76 -8.25
CA ILE A 176 -10.90 -1.13 -9.57
C ILE A 176 -10.20 0.24 -9.61
N ALA A 177 -10.39 1.06 -8.58
CA ALA A 177 -9.74 2.37 -8.49
C ALA A 177 -8.22 2.25 -8.46
N ARG A 178 -7.68 1.36 -7.65
CA ARG A 178 -6.24 1.12 -7.52
C ARG A 178 -5.62 0.53 -8.77
N ALA A 179 -6.33 -0.35 -9.49
CA ALA A 179 -5.86 -0.91 -10.75
C ALA A 179 -5.67 0.17 -11.82
N GLY A 180 -6.43 1.27 -11.77
CA GLY A 180 -6.28 2.42 -12.67
C GLY A 180 -5.09 3.32 -12.37
N ILE A 181 -4.46 3.20 -11.20
CA ILE A 181 -3.38 4.12 -10.78
C ILE A 181 -2.16 4.02 -11.70
N TYR A 182 -1.78 2.82 -12.14
CA TYR A 182 -0.57 2.57 -12.92
C TYR A 182 -0.84 2.06 -14.34
N GLU A 183 -2.06 2.21 -14.87
CA GLU A 183 -2.38 1.80 -16.26
C GLU A 183 -1.63 2.61 -17.30
N THR A 184 -1.24 3.84 -16.99
CA THR A 184 -0.58 4.79 -17.90
C THR A 184 0.93 4.92 -17.68
N ALA A 185 1.51 4.12 -16.79
CA ALA A 185 2.92 4.17 -16.41
C ALA A 185 3.82 3.29 -17.28
#